data_2ea6c098c00e8214c7cbcf1f5f5d7054
#
_entry.id   2ea6c098c00e8214c7cbcf1f5f5d7054
#
_cell.length_a   1.000
_cell.length_b   1.000
_cell.length_c   1.000
_cell.angle_alpha   90.00
_cell.angle_beta   90.00
_cell.angle_gamma   90.00
#
_symmetry.space_group_name_H-M   'P 1'
#
loop_
_entity.id
_entity.type
_entity.pdbx_description
1 polymer ?
#
loop_
_entity_poly.entity_id
_entity_poly.type
_entity_poly.pdbx_seq_one_letter_code
_entity_poly.pdbx_strand_id
1 'polypeptide(L)'
;LIGAIMEGPRLGKYIKDKAGKVKKVNAIPGHSITLGALGCFILWFGWYGFNGAAAWSGSSLASIFLTTTIAPAVATCTTLIYTWVKNGKPDVSMCLNASLAGLVGITAGCDALDAFGSIIVGVVSGILVVAVVEILDLKLHIDDPVGAVGVHLANGVWGTLAVGLLANPQAPAGLEGLLYTGGAKLLGVQSLGIAAILVWTAALMTIVFLIIDKTIGLRVSAEEEIRGLDSTEHGLPSAYADFAPA
;
A
#
# COMPACT_ATOMS: atom_id res chain seq x y z
N LEU A 1 -0.51 -8.21 -5.64
CA LEU A 1 -0.21 -9.56 -5.14
C LEU A 1 -0.17 -10.59 -6.27
N ILE A 2 -1.22 -10.69 -7.08
CA ILE A 2 -1.25 -11.67 -8.19
C ILE A 2 -0.06 -11.45 -9.13
N GLY A 3 0.23 -10.21 -9.55
CA GLY A 3 1.38 -9.91 -10.38
C GLY A 3 2.70 -10.35 -9.76
N ALA A 4 2.93 -10.02 -8.49
CA ALA A 4 4.16 -10.40 -7.76
C ALA A 4 4.34 -11.93 -7.67
N ILE A 5 3.24 -12.67 -7.54
CA ILE A 5 3.28 -14.15 -7.52
C ILE A 5 3.61 -14.72 -8.91
N MET A 6 3.02 -14.18 -9.96
CA MET A 6 3.15 -14.70 -11.32
C MET A 6 4.49 -14.34 -11.96
N GLU A 7 4.98 -13.14 -11.73
CA GLU A 7 6.29 -12.70 -12.23
C GLU A 7 7.45 -13.34 -11.44
N GLY A 8 7.21 -13.61 -10.17
CA GLY A 8 8.22 -14.18 -9.27
C GLY A 8 9.20 -13.13 -8.73
N PRO A 9 10.11 -13.55 -7.85
CA PRO A 9 11.03 -12.64 -7.19
C PRO A 9 12.14 -12.16 -8.12
N ARG A 10 12.63 -10.94 -7.90
CA ARG A 10 13.82 -10.39 -8.56
C ARG A 10 15.05 -11.27 -8.30
N LEU A 11 15.99 -11.27 -9.24
CA LEU A 11 17.23 -12.03 -9.13
C LEU A 11 17.99 -11.66 -7.84
N GLY A 12 18.46 -12.69 -7.13
CA GLY A 12 19.19 -12.49 -5.88
C GLY A 12 18.37 -12.08 -4.66
N LYS A 13 17.05 -11.89 -4.78
CA LYS A 13 16.18 -11.53 -3.65
C LYS A 13 16.14 -12.62 -2.58
N TYR A 14 15.93 -13.86 -2.96
CA TYR A 14 15.86 -15.02 -2.07
C TYR A 14 16.96 -16.03 -2.39
N ILE A 15 17.94 -16.17 -1.49
CA ILE A 15 19.00 -17.16 -1.64
C ILE A 15 18.50 -18.48 -1.06
N LYS A 16 18.43 -19.50 -1.92
CA LYS A 16 17.95 -20.86 -1.57
C LYS A 16 19.15 -21.81 -1.37
N ASP A 17 18.97 -22.80 -0.50
CA ASP A 17 19.90 -23.92 -0.37
C ASP A 17 19.65 -25.00 -1.44
N LYS A 18 20.47 -26.08 -1.40
CA LYS A 18 20.34 -27.21 -2.32
C LYS A 18 18.97 -27.94 -2.22
N ALA A 19 18.27 -27.77 -1.10
CA ALA A 19 16.93 -28.34 -0.89
C ALA A 19 15.81 -27.39 -1.30
N GLY A 20 16.13 -26.20 -1.86
CA GLY A 20 15.15 -25.20 -2.30
C GLY A 20 14.61 -24.32 -1.18
N LYS A 21 15.09 -24.47 0.07
CA LYS A 21 14.67 -23.66 1.21
C LYS A 21 15.38 -22.31 1.20
N VAL A 22 14.63 -21.22 1.42
CA VAL A 22 15.22 -19.88 1.54
C VAL A 22 16.07 -19.79 2.80
N LYS A 23 17.36 -19.48 2.61
CA LYS A 23 18.34 -19.26 3.67
C LYS A 23 18.56 -17.81 4.02
N LYS A 24 18.42 -16.94 3.03
CA LYS A 24 18.67 -15.51 3.19
C LYS A 24 17.72 -14.72 2.31
N VAL A 25 17.18 -13.65 2.87
CA VAL A 25 16.41 -12.63 2.15
C VAL A 25 17.31 -11.41 2.03
N ASN A 26 17.56 -10.97 0.81
CA ASN A 26 18.38 -9.79 0.55
C ASN A 26 17.49 -8.56 0.41
N ALA A 27 17.92 -7.44 0.98
CA ALA A 27 17.34 -6.15 0.67
C ALA A 27 17.80 -5.71 -0.73
N ILE A 28 16.87 -5.27 -1.56
CA ILE A 28 17.15 -4.61 -2.86
C ILE A 28 16.59 -3.20 -2.73
N PRO A 29 17.38 -2.22 -2.28
CA PRO A 29 16.90 -0.86 -2.04
C PRO A 29 16.60 -0.16 -3.35
N GLY A 30 15.71 0.83 -3.30
CA GLY A 30 15.50 1.77 -4.40
C GLY A 30 16.71 2.69 -4.60
N HIS A 31 16.82 3.27 -5.78
CA HIS A 31 17.96 4.12 -6.16
C HIS A 31 17.95 5.51 -5.50
N SER A 32 16.77 6.04 -5.13
CA SER A 32 16.67 7.38 -4.53
C SER A 32 15.49 7.50 -3.57
N ILE A 33 15.79 7.53 -2.27
CA ILE A 33 14.77 7.75 -1.23
C ILE A 33 14.21 9.18 -1.31
N THR A 34 14.99 10.15 -1.77
CA THR A 34 14.57 11.55 -1.92
C THR A 34 13.50 11.68 -3.00
N LEU A 35 13.68 11.02 -4.15
CA LEU A 35 12.64 10.97 -5.19
C LEU A 35 11.41 10.20 -4.73
N GLY A 36 11.60 9.13 -3.95
CA GLY A 36 10.49 8.41 -3.31
C GLY A 36 9.69 9.31 -2.37
N ALA A 37 10.37 10.12 -1.55
CA ALA A 37 9.73 11.09 -0.68
C ALA A 37 8.96 12.16 -1.47
N LEU A 38 9.55 12.72 -2.52
CA LEU A 38 8.89 13.68 -3.42
C LEU A 38 7.63 13.07 -4.03
N GLY A 39 7.71 11.83 -4.55
CA GLY A 39 6.57 11.11 -5.08
C GLY A 39 5.46 10.91 -4.05
N CYS A 40 5.82 10.60 -2.81
CA CYS A 40 4.89 10.47 -1.71
C CYS A 40 4.16 11.79 -1.40
N PHE A 41 4.87 12.94 -1.41
CA PHE A 41 4.24 14.26 -1.24
C PHE A 41 3.30 14.63 -2.38
N ILE A 42 3.68 14.33 -3.63
CA ILE A 42 2.82 14.57 -4.80
C ILE A 42 1.55 13.72 -4.70
N LEU A 43 1.65 12.46 -4.32
CA LEU A 43 0.52 11.58 -4.11
C LEU A 43 -0.39 12.08 -2.98
N TRP A 44 0.19 12.51 -1.86
CA TRP A 44 -0.60 13.07 -0.76
C TRP A 44 -1.37 14.32 -1.20
N PHE A 45 -0.70 15.24 -1.89
CA PHE A 45 -1.36 16.42 -2.43
C PHE A 45 -2.51 16.04 -3.39
N GLY A 46 -2.26 15.11 -4.31
CA GLY A 46 -3.28 14.60 -5.22
C GLY A 46 -4.45 13.92 -4.50
N TRP A 47 -4.20 13.35 -3.34
CA TRP A 47 -5.23 12.66 -2.55
C TRP A 47 -6.30 13.59 -1.98
N TYR A 48 -5.97 14.85 -1.75
CA TYR A 48 -7.00 15.85 -1.43
C TYR A 48 -7.99 16.02 -2.57
N GLY A 49 -7.53 15.99 -3.82
CA GLY A 49 -8.42 15.97 -4.99
C GLY A 49 -9.20 14.66 -5.10
N PHE A 50 -8.54 13.55 -4.87
CA PHE A 50 -9.14 12.21 -4.95
C PHE A 50 -10.27 12.04 -3.92
N ASN A 51 -9.99 12.23 -2.64
CA ASN A 51 -10.99 12.13 -1.58
C ASN A 51 -11.98 13.30 -1.62
N GLY A 52 -11.51 14.51 -1.95
CA GLY A 52 -12.34 15.69 -2.06
C GLY A 52 -13.43 15.61 -3.12
N ALA A 53 -13.27 14.72 -4.12
CA ALA A 53 -14.31 14.46 -5.12
C ALA A 53 -15.62 13.88 -4.53
N ALA A 54 -15.57 13.31 -3.31
CA ALA A 54 -16.76 12.87 -2.57
C ALA A 54 -17.53 14.04 -1.91
N ALA A 55 -16.98 15.25 -1.89
CA ALA A 55 -17.61 16.40 -1.25
C ALA A 55 -18.81 16.91 -2.03
N TRP A 56 -19.88 17.21 -1.31
CA TRP A 56 -21.11 17.80 -1.85
C TRP A 56 -21.39 19.21 -1.32
N SER A 57 -20.56 19.71 -0.42
CA SER A 57 -20.61 21.07 0.15
C SER A 57 -19.23 21.52 0.63
N GLY A 58 -19.06 22.80 0.91
CA GLY A 58 -17.83 23.34 1.48
C GLY A 58 -17.49 22.78 2.87
N SER A 59 -18.51 22.52 3.69
CA SER A 59 -18.31 21.90 5.02
C SER A 59 -17.95 20.43 4.92
N SER A 60 -18.53 19.67 4.00
CA SER A 60 -18.13 18.28 3.75
C SER A 60 -16.71 18.20 3.20
N LEU A 61 -16.32 19.12 2.31
CA LEU A 61 -14.94 19.19 1.79
C LEU A 61 -13.93 19.46 2.92
N ALA A 62 -14.24 20.38 3.83
CA ALA A 62 -13.37 20.67 4.96
C ALA A 62 -13.20 19.45 5.89
N SER A 63 -14.28 18.71 6.16
CA SER A 63 -14.24 17.45 6.92
C SER A 63 -13.38 16.40 6.23
N ILE A 64 -13.57 16.19 4.93
CA ILE A 64 -12.79 15.23 4.14
C ILE A 64 -11.30 15.59 4.13
N PHE A 65 -10.95 16.87 4.00
CA PHE A 65 -9.56 17.31 4.06
C PHE A 65 -8.95 17.08 5.43
N LEU A 66 -9.71 17.28 6.49
CA LEU A 66 -9.26 17.03 7.86
C LEU A 66 -8.94 15.53 8.06
N THR A 67 -9.87 14.64 7.72
CA THR A 67 -9.68 13.18 7.85
C THR A 67 -8.53 12.67 6.97
N THR A 68 -8.42 13.19 5.73
CA THR A 68 -7.34 12.88 4.78
C THR A 68 -5.98 13.38 5.26
N THR A 69 -5.94 14.38 6.12
CA THR A 69 -4.69 14.87 6.75
C THR A 69 -4.31 14.06 7.98
N ILE A 70 -5.27 13.77 8.86
CA ILE A 70 -5.02 13.13 10.15
C ILE A 70 -4.52 11.69 9.95
N ALA A 71 -5.22 10.88 9.17
CA ALA A 71 -4.91 9.46 9.07
C ALA A 71 -3.49 9.17 8.56
N PRO A 72 -3.00 9.77 7.47
CA PRO A 72 -1.63 9.54 7.00
C PRO A 72 -0.57 10.11 7.93
N ALA A 73 -0.83 11.27 8.56
CA ALA A 73 0.09 11.84 9.54
C ALA A 73 0.27 10.92 10.76
N VAL A 74 -0.84 10.41 11.30
CA VAL A 74 -0.83 9.45 12.41
C VAL A 74 -0.17 8.13 12.00
N ALA A 75 -0.47 7.61 10.81
CA ALA A 75 0.14 6.38 10.31
C ALA A 75 1.67 6.52 10.21
N THR A 76 2.15 7.65 9.68
CA THR A 76 3.59 7.95 9.58
C THR A 76 4.25 8.00 10.96
N CYS A 77 3.66 8.74 11.92
CA CYS A 77 4.18 8.81 13.28
C CYS A 77 4.18 7.45 13.99
N THR A 78 3.12 6.67 13.80
CA THR A 78 3.00 5.33 14.36
C THR A 78 4.10 4.40 13.83
N THR A 79 4.32 4.40 12.53
CA THR A 79 5.37 3.60 11.89
C THR A 79 6.76 4.06 12.28
N LEU A 80 6.99 5.37 12.38
CA LEU A 80 8.25 5.93 12.85
C LEU A 80 8.58 5.39 14.25
N ILE A 81 7.65 5.48 15.18
CA ILE A 81 7.82 4.97 16.56
C ILE A 81 7.99 3.45 16.55
N TYR A 82 7.14 2.73 15.82
CA TYR A 82 7.17 1.27 15.76
C TYR A 82 8.51 0.75 15.22
N THR A 83 8.98 1.29 14.10
CA THR A 83 10.25 0.87 13.50
C THR A 83 11.45 1.31 14.34
N TRP A 84 11.36 2.47 14.99
CA TRP A 84 12.40 2.92 15.92
C TRP A 84 12.56 1.98 17.11
N VAL A 85 11.46 1.64 17.77
CA VAL A 85 11.49 0.71 18.91
C VAL A 85 11.98 -0.67 18.48
N LYS A 86 11.54 -1.15 17.32
CA LYS A 86 11.88 -2.48 16.81
C LYS A 86 13.33 -2.60 16.33
N ASN A 87 13.82 -1.59 15.61
CA ASN A 87 15.07 -1.65 14.87
C ASN A 87 16.18 -0.76 15.44
N GLY A 88 15.90 -0.01 16.53
CA GLY A 88 16.81 0.96 17.12
C GLY A 88 16.93 2.29 16.38
N LYS A 89 16.31 2.41 15.21
CA LYS A 89 16.21 3.65 14.39
C LYS A 89 14.98 3.59 13.48
N PRO A 90 14.40 4.77 13.14
CA PRO A 90 13.28 4.84 12.22
C PRO A 90 13.64 4.34 10.82
N ASP A 91 12.70 3.68 10.16
CA ASP A 91 12.81 3.29 8.75
C ASP A 91 12.09 4.32 7.88
N VAL A 92 12.85 5.10 7.11
CA VAL A 92 12.30 6.18 6.28
C VAL A 92 11.40 5.62 5.17
N SER A 93 11.78 4.51 4.54
CA SER A 93 10.98 3.92 3.45
C SER A 93 9.65 3.39 3.96
N MET A 94 9.64 2.77 5.15
CA MET A 94 8.40 2.34 5.81
C MET A 94 7.55 3.53 6.25
N CYS A 95 8.14 4.65 6.68
CA CYS A 95 7.39 5.88 6.99
C CYS A 95 6.70 6.46 5.74
N LEU A 96 7.36 6.43 4.58
CA LEU A 96 6.74 6.85 3.31
C LEU A 96 5.59 5.91 2.94
N ASN A 97 5.79 4.60 3.02
CA ASN A 97 4.73 3.62 2.81
C ASN A 97 3.57 3.80 3.80
N ALA A 98 3.85 4.14 5.05
CA ALA A 98 2.82 4.37 6.06
C ALA A 98 1.98 5.62 5.77
N SER A 99 2.58 6.68 5.24
CA SER A 99 1.81 7.86 4.84
C SER A 99 0.81 7.51 3.75
N LEU A 100 1.23 6.73 2.74
CA LEU A 100 0.34 6.23 1.70
C LEU A 100 -0.69 5.23 2.25
N ALA A 101 -0.29 4.35 3.16
CA ALA A 101 -1.18 3.40 3.82
C ALA A 101 -2.28 4.10 4.63
N GLY A 102 -1.96 5.18 5.32
CA GLY A 102 -2.94 6.03 6.01
C GLY A 102 -3.90 6.72 5.06
N LEU A 103 -3.40 7.20 3.91
CA LEU A 103 -4.25 7.76 2.84
C LEU A 103 -5.22 6.71 2.28
N VAL A 104 -4.71 5.52 1.95
CA VAL A 104 -5.54 4.40 1.47
C VAL A 104 -6.56 3.99 2.53
N GLY A 105 -6.11 3.84 3.79
CA GLY A 105 -6.98 3.43 4.90
C GLY A 105 -8.14 4.39 5.17
N ILE A 106 -7.94 5.70 4.99
CA ILE A 106 -9.00 6.69 5.19
C ILE A 106 -9.90 6.87 3.98
N THR A 107 -9.48 6.44 2.79
CA THR A 107 -10.18 6.75 1.54
C THR A 107 -11.63 6.29 1.53
N ALA A 108 -11.92 5.07 1.96
CA ALA A 108 -13.28 4.54 2.01
C ALA A 108 -14.18 5.28 3.00
N GLY A 109 -13.60 5.87 4.04
CA GLY A 109 -14.32 6.53 5.12
C GLY A 109 -14.04 8.03 5.25
N CYS A 110 -13.47 8.66 4.23
CA CYS A 110 -13.05 10.07 4.32
C CYS A 110 -14.18 11.05 4.63
N ASP A 111 -15.40 10.73 4.23
CA ASP A 111 -16.63 11.48 4.50
C ASP A 111 -17.52 10.83 5.57
N ALA A 112 -17.21 9.61 5.98
CA ALA A 112 -18.00 8.82 6.93
C ALA A 112 -17.40 8.78 8.35
N LEU A 113 -16.11 9.10 8.50
CA LEU A 113 -15.42 9.11 9.79
C LEU A 113 -15.20 10.55 10.28
N ASP A 114 -15.02 10.66 11.59
CA ASP A 114 -14.59 11.90 12.25
C ASP A 114 -13.05 11.90 12.48
N ALA A 115 -12.56 12.94 13.15
CA ALA A 115 -11.13 13.07 13.47
C ALA A 115 -10.63 11.92 14.36
N PHE A 116 -11.43 11.44 15.31
CA PHE A 116 -11.07 10.34 16.20
C PHE A 116 -11.00 9.01 15.45
N GLY A 117 -12.00 8.71 14.61
CA GLY A 117 -11.99 7.57 13.71
C GLY A 117 -10.76 7.58 12.78
N SER A 118 -10.38 8.75 12.27
CA SER A 118 -9.19 8.92 11.43
C SER A 118 -7.88 8.63 12.17
N ILE A 119 -7.79 8.96 13.46
CA ILE A 119 -6.63 8.61 14.29
C ILE A 119 -6.54 7.08 14.41
N ILE A 120 -7.65 6.40 14.70
CA ILE A 120 -7.67 4.93 14.80
C ILE A 120 -7.25 4.30 13.47
N VAL A 121 -7.80 4.78 12.36
CA VAL A 121 -7.41 4.32 11.02
C VAL A 121 -5.91 4.49 10.82
N GLY A 122 -5.35 5.64 11.14
CA GLY A 122 -3.94 5.92 11.00
C GLY A 122 -3.04 5.01 11.85
N VAL A 123 -3.37 4.82 13.12
CA VAL A 123 -2.60 3.93 14.02
C VAL A 123 -2.57 2.50 13.47
N VAL A 124 -3.72 1.95 13.10
CA VAL A 124 -3.79 0.59 12.57
C VAL A 124 -3.06 0.49 11.23
N SER A 125 -3.23 1.47 10.33
CA SER A 125 -2.56 1.50 9.02
C SER A 125 -1.04 1.51 9.16
N GLY A 126 -0.51 2.30 10.10
CA GLY A 126 0.93 2.40 10.34
C GLY A 126 1.56 1.09 10.83
N ILE A 127 0.85 0.30 11.64
CA ILE A 127 1.31 -1.01 12.09
C ILE A 127 1.12 -2.05 10.98
N LEU A 128 -0.05 -2.04 10.35
CA LEU A 128 -0.46 -3.05 9.38
C LEU A 128 0.46 -3.06 8.15
N VAL A 129 0.85 -1.90 7.64
CA VAL A 129 1.73 -1.82 6.46
C VAL A 129 3.07 -2.50 6.72
N VAL A 130 3.69 -2.25 7.88
CA VAL A 130 4.97 -2.90 8.24
C VAL A 130 4.79 -4.40 8.40
N ALA A 131 3.76 -4.81 9.13
CA ALA A 131 3.49 -6.22 9.38
C ALA A 131 3.27 -7.02 8.08
N VAL A 132 2.48 -6.46 7.14
CA VAL A 132 2.19 -7.14 5.86
C VAL A 132 3.41 -7.20 4.96
N VAL A 133 4.18 -6.11 4.85
CA VAL A 133 5.42 -6.10 4.06
C VAL A 133 6.40 -7.16 4.59
N GLU A 134 6.59 -7.22 5.91
CA GLU A 134 7.47 -8.23 6.51
C GLU A 134 6.95 -9.67 6.36
N ILE A 135 5.65 -9.89 6.48
CA ILE A 135 5.06 -11.22 6.29
C ILE A 135 5.26 -11.69 4.85
N LEU A 136 5.01 -10.83 3.87
CA LEU A 136 5.19 -11.15 2.46
C LEU A 136 6.66 -11.47 2.16
N ASP A 137 7.56 -10.60 2.57
CA ASP A 137 8.99 -10.72 2.25
C ASP A 137 9.68 -11.85 3.03
N LEU A 138 9.50 -11.89 4.35
CA LEU A 138 10.29 -12.76 5.23
C LEU A 138 9.67 -14.14 5.46
N LYS A 139 8.33 -14.26 5.36
CA LYS A 139 7.65 -15.54 5.63
C LYS A 139 7.09 -16.20 4.38
N LEU A 140 6.44 -15.43 3.52
CA LEU A 140 5.81 -15.96 2.31
C LEU A 140 6.75 -15.94 1.10
N HIS A 141 7.87 -15.20 1.19
CA HIS A 141 8.85 -15.04 0.13
C HIS A 141 8.21 -14.58 -1.19
N ILE A 142 7.30 -13.62 -1.08
CA ILE A 142 6.68 -12.92 -2.20
C ILE A 142 7.37 -11.56 -2.30
N ASP A 143 8.03 -11.31 -3.43
CA ASP A 143 8.74 -10.06 -3.67
C ASP A 143 7.75 -8.97 -4.10
N ASP A 144 7.44 -8.07 -3.18
CA ASP A 144 6.68 -6.83 -3.41
C ASP A 144 7.64 -5.65 -3.34
N PRO A 145 8.21 -5.21 -4.47
CA PRO A 145 9.38 -4.32 -4.50
C PRO A 145 9.22 -3.00 -3.75
N VAL A 146 8.00 -2.49 -3.72
CA VAL A 146 7.69 -1.17 -3.13
C VAL A 146 6.70 -1.24 -1.98
N GLY A 147 6.30 -2.44 -1.55
CA GLY A 147 5.32 -2.62 -0.48
C GLY A 147 3.88 -2.31 -0.90
N ALA A 148 3.58 -2.37 -2.21
CA ALA A 148 2.27 -2.01 -2.75
C ALA A 148 1.13 -2.87 -2.19
N VAL A 149 1.38 -4.15 -1.91
CA VAL A 149 0.38 -5.05 -1.31
C VAL A 149 0.05 -4.61 0.12
N GLY A 150 1.08 -4.27 0.91
CA GLY A 150 0.90 -3.76 2.27
C GLY A 150 0.17 -2.41 2.28
N VAL A 151 0.54 -1.50 1.38
CA VAL A 151 -0.05 -0.17 1.28
C VAL A 151 -1.49 -0.24 0.77
N HIS A 152 -1.74 -0.89 -0.37
CA HIS A 152 -3.02 -0.78 -1.07
C HIS A 152 -3.99 -1.90 -0.71
N LEU A 153 -3.58 -3.17 -0.78
CA LEU A 153 -4.49 -4.29 -0.50
C LEU A 153 -4.86 -4.33 0.99
N ALA A 154 -3.86 -4.41 1.87
CA ALA A 154 -4.12 -4.57 3.29
C ALA A 154 -4.84 -3.35 3.88
N ASN A 155 -4.40 -2.15 3.56
CA ASN A 155 -5.03 -0.93 4.07
C ASN A 155 -6.32 -0.55 3.35
N GLY A 156 -6.54 -0.97 2.11
CA GLY A 156 -7.83 -0.86 1.44
C GLY A 156 -8.90 -1.74 2.10
N VAL A 157 -8.54 -2.99 2.43
CA VAL A 157 -9.40 -3.89 3.21
C VAL A 157 -9.67 -3.30 4.61
N TRP A 158 -8.63 -2.87 5.30
CA TRP A 158 -8.78 -2.23 6.61
C TRP A 158 -9.68 -1.00 6.56
N GLY A 159 -9.42 -0.05 5.65
CA GLY A 159 -10.21 1.18 5.54
C GLY A 159 -11.69 0.94 5.24
N THR A 160 -11.98 -0.05 4.39
CA THR A 160 -13.35 -0.44 4.09
C THR A 160 -14.04 -1.07 5.32
N LEU A 161 -13.34 -1.92 6.08
CA LEU A 161 -13.87 -2.45 7.35
C LEU A 161 -14.03 -1.34 8.40
N ALA A 162 -13.11 -0.36 8.43
CA ALA A 162 -13.16 0.76 9.35
C ALA A 162 -14.44 1.60 9.16
N VAL A 163 -14.96 1.74 7.95
CA VAL A 163 -16.28 2.36 7.72
C VAL A 163 -17.36 1.59 8.47
N GLY A 164 -17.39 0.26 8.32
CA GLY A 164 -18.37 -0.57 9.02
C GLY A 164 -18.28 -0.51 10.55
N LEU A 165 -17.09 -0.23 11.07
CA LEU A 165 -16.83 -0.16 12.51
C LEU A 165 -17.03 1.26 13.07
N LEU A 166 -16.49 2.28 12.40
CA LEU A 166 -16.20 3.61 12.94
C LEU A 166 -17.01 4.74 12.27
N ALA A 167 -17.90 4.44 11.31
CA ALA A 167 -18.70 5.49 10.68
C ALA A 167 -19.52 6.24 11.75
N ASN A 168 -19.38 7.59 11.71
CA ASN A 168 -20.03 8.48 12.65
C ASN A 168 -21.25 9.14 11.99
N PRO A 169 -22.47 9.03 12.56
CA PRO A 169 -23.68 9.63 12.00
C PRO A 169 -23.61 11.16 11.89
N GLN A 170 -22.69 11.81 12.60
CA GLN A 170 -22.45 13.24 12.51
C GLN A 170 -21.47 13.63 11.39
N ALA A 171 -20.76 12.65 10.80
CA ALA A 171 -19.90 12.87 9.65
C ALA A 171 -20.73 13.15 8.38
N PRO A 172 -20.14 13.75 7.33
CA PRO A 172 -20.89 14.14 6.13
C PRO A 172 -21.75 13.05 5.49
N ALA A 173 -21.29 11.80 5.48
CA ALA A 173 -22.03 10.68 4.90
C ALA A 173 -23.24 10.22 5.74
N GLY A 174 -23.32 10.60 7.02
CA GLY A 174 -24.42 10.23 7.91
C GLY A 174 -24.57 8.73 8.14
N LEU A 175 -23.50 7.95 7.98
CA LEU A 175 -23.51 6.51 8.16
C LEU A 175 -23.29 6.12 9.62
N GLU A 176 -23.86 5.00 10.03
CA GLU A 176 -23.80 4.48 11.41
C GLU A 176 -22.94 3.22 11.44
N GLY A 177 -21.75 3.34 12.03
CA GLY A 177 -20.84 2.21 12.28
C GLY A 177 -21.18 1.46 13.56
N LEU A 178 -20.66 0.23 13.65
CA LEU A 178 -20.91 -0.67 14.78
C LEU A 178 -20.63 -0.04 16.16
N LEU A 179 -19.57 0.76 16.27
CA LEU A 179 -19.13 1.33 17.55
C LEU A 179 -19.86 2.63 17.93
N TYR A 180 -20.64 3.24 17.06
CA TYR A 180 -21.36 4.48 17.36
C TYR A 180 -22.83 4.26 17.74
N THR A 181 -23.57 3.49 16.97
CA THR A 181 -25.02 3.36 17.21
C THR A 181 -25.50 1.92 17.24
N GLY A 182 -24.61 1.00 17.02
CA GLY A 182 -24.90 -0.43 17.07
C GLY A 182 -25.50 -0.97 15.78
N GLY A 183 -25.23 -2.20 15.53
CA GLY A 183 -25.71 -2.92 14.37
C GLY A 183 -24.60 -3.28 13.40
N ALA A 184 -24.52 -4.57 13.10
CA ALA A 184 -23.47 -5.12 12.23
C ALA A 184 -23.80 -5.00 10.73
N LYS A 185 -24.91 -4.34 10.36
CA LYS A 185 -25.37 -4.31 8.96
C LYS A 185 -24.35 -3.67 8.04
N LEU A 186 -23.86 -2.47 8.39
CA LEU A 186 -22.88 -1.77 7.56
C LEU A 186 -21.59 -2.56 7.46
N LEU A 187 -21.08 -3.09 8.57
CA LEU A 187 -19.90 -3.94 8.59
C LEU A 187 -20.08 -5.20 7.74
N GLY A 188 -21.24 -5.82 7.79
CA GLY A 188 -21.58 -6.98 6.94
C GLY A 188 -21.58 -6.64 5.45
N VAL A 189 -22.17 -5.50 5.06
CA VAL A 189 -22.18 -5.02 3.66
C VAL A 189 -20.77 -4.72 3.17
N GLN A 190 -19.95 -4.01 3.97
CA GLN A 190 -18.56 -3.72 3.63
C GLN A 190 -17.74 -5.01 3.48
N SER A 191 -17.91 -5.97 4.39
CA SER A 191 -17.22 -7.26 4.31
C SER A 191 -17.60 -8.06 3.05
N LEU A 192 -18.88 -8.06 2.69
CA LEU A 192 -19.36 -8.72 1.44
C LEU A 192 -18.77 -8.03 0.20
N GLY A 193 -18.76 -6.68 0.20
CA GLY A 193 -18.16 -5.89 -0.88
C GLY A 193 -16.68 -6.21 -1.05
N ILE A 194 -15.91 -6.27 0.05
CA ILE A 194 -14.50 -6.66 0.03
C ILE A 194 -14.34 -8.05 -0.57
N ALA A 195 -15.10 -9.04 -0.11
CA ALA A 195 -15.01 -10.40 -0.61
C ALA A 195 -15.30 -10.48 -2.13
N ALA A 196 -16.34 -9.79 -2.59
CA ALA A 196 -16.68 -9.74 -4.01
C ALA A 196 -15.55 -9.11 -4.85
N ILE A 197 -14.99 -7.98 -4.41
CA ILE A 197 -13.89 -7.30 -5.11
C ILE A 197 -12.62 -8.15 -5.11
N LEU A 198 -12.28 -8.79 -4.01
CA LEU A 198 -11.11 -9.67 -3.91
C LEU A 198 -11.21 -10.83 -4.89
N VAL A 199 -12.36 -11.55 -4.92
CA VAL A 199 -12.58 -12.68 -5.83
C VAL A 199 -12.54 -12.21 -7.29
N TRP A 200 -13.25 -11.13 -7.61
CA TRP A 200 -13.30 -10.58 -8.96
C TRP A 200 -11.90 -10.16 -9.45
N THR A 201 -11.19 -9.37 -8.66
CA THR A 201 -9.87 -8.87 -9.03
C THR A 201 -8.85 -10.01 -9.14
N ALA A 202 -8.85 -10.96 -8.20
CA ALA A 202 -7.94 -12.10 -8.26
C ALA A 202 -8.18 -12.95 -9.51
N ALA A 203 -9.44 -13.25 -9.83
CA ALA A 203 -9.78 -14.03 -11.01
C ALA A 203 -9.37 -13.33 -12.31
N LEU A 204 -9.77 -12.06 -12.48
CA LEU A 204 -9.46 -11.30 -13.69
C LEU A 204 -7.96 -11.07 -13.86
N MET A 205 -7.26 -10.65 -12.81
CA MET A 205 -5.82 -10.40 -12.92
C MET A 205 -5.04 -11.68 -13.20
N THR A 206 -5.45 -12.82 -12.62
CA THR A 206 -4.84 -14.11 -12.97
C THR A 206 -4.99 -14.41 -14.46
N ILE A 207 -6.18 -14.22 -15.02
CA ILE A 207 -6.43 -14.45 -16.46
C ILE A 207 -5.58 -13.49 -17.31
N VAL A 208 -5.57 -12.20 -16.96
CA VAL A 208 -4.81 -11.19 -17.71
C VAL A 208 -3.32 -11.50 -17.70
N PHE A 209 -2.73 -11.76 -16.53
CA PHE A 209 -1.31 -12.10 -16.42
C PHE A 209 -0.96 -13.39 -17.17
N LEU A 210 -1.83 -14.41 -17.12
CA LEU A 210 -1.62 -15.65 -17.90
C LEU A 210 -1.65 -15.40 -19.42
N ILE A 211 -2.53 -14.52 -19.90
CA ILE A 211 -2.58 -14.15 -21.33
C ILE A 211 -1.29 -13.43 -21.72
N ILE A 212 -0.86 -12.45 -20.94
CA ILE A 212 0.37 -11.67 -21.21
C ILE A 212 1.58 -12.63 -21.20
N ASP A 213 1.71 -13.46 -20.18
CA ASP A 213 2.83 -14.40 -20.07
C ASP A 213 2.94 -15.34 -21.29
N LYS A 214 1.80 -15.85 -21.77
CA LYS A 214 1.76 -16.77 -22.91
C LYS A 214 1.89 -16.10 -24.28
N THR A 215 1.72 -14.79 -24.37
CA THR A 215 1.76 -14.05 -25.66
C THR A 215 3.05 -13.27 -25.83
N ILE A 216 3.34 -12.34 -24.94
CA ILE A 216 4.49 -11.42 -25.04
C ILE A 216 5.55 -11.66 -23.96
N GLY A 217 5.22 -12.50 -22.96
CA GLY A 217 6.05 -12.69 -21.77
C GLY A 217 5.82 -11.62 -20.69
N LEU A 218 6.03 -12.00 -19.42
CA LEU A 218 5.94 -11.08 -18.28
C LEU A 218 7.31 -10.59 -17.84
N ARG A 219 8.35 -11.39 -18.06
CA ARG A 219 9.67 -11.14 -17.49
C ARG A 219 10.74 -11.15 -18.55
N VAL A 220 11.67 -10.22 -18.43
CA VAL A 220 12.88 -10.15 -19.26
C VAL A 220 13.85 -11.31 -18.93
N SER A 221 14.84 -11.52 -19.79
CA SER A 221 15.90 -12.51 -19.53
C SER A 221 16.73 -12.13 -18.29
N ALA A 222 17.34 -13.12 -17.66
CA ALA A 222 18.24 -12.89 -16.52
C ALA A 222 19.42 -11.96 -16.86
N GLU A 223 19.91 -12.02 -18.10
CA GLU A 223 20.99 -11.15 -18.58
C GLU A 223 20.55 -9.69 -18.66
N GLU A 224 19.35 -9.44 -19.17
CA GLU A 224 18.75 -8.11 -19.25
C GLU A 224 18.45 -7.55 -17.86
N GLU A 225 17.90 -8.39 -16.96
CA GLU A 225 17.63 -7.98 -15.57
C GLU A 225 18.94 -7.57 -14.84
N ILE A 226 20.04 -8.29 -15.06
CA ILE A 226 21.36 -7.96 -14.47
C ILE A 226 21.93 -6.68 -15.09
N ARG A 227 21.80 -6.51 -16.42
CA ARG A 227 22.28 -5.31 -17.14
C ARG A 227 21.49 -4.07 -16.76
N GLY A 228 20.21 -4.24 -16.42
CA GLY A 228 19.26 -3.17 -16.21
C GLY A 228 18.47 -2.81 -17.48
N LEU A 229 17.21 -2.43 -17.27
CA LEU A 229 16.26 -2.21 -18.38
C LEU A 229 16.42 -0.86 -19.06
N ASP A 230 17.13 0.09 -18.45
CA ASP A 230 17.35 1.41 -19.04
C ASP A 230 18.00 1.33 -20.41
N SER A 231 19.03 0.50 -20.56
CA SER A 231 19.75 0.34 -21.81
C SER A 231 19.05 -0.60 -22.80
N THR A 232 18.39 -1.64 -22.30
CA THR A 232 17.82 -2.70 -23.15
C THR A 232 16.44 -2.34 -23.68
N GLU A 233 15.61 -1.68 -22.88
CA GLU A 233 14.25 -1.31 -23.26
C GLU A 233 14.09 0.15 -23.67
N HIS A 234 14.86 1.05 -23.05
CA HIS A 234 14.70 2.48 -23.29
C HIS A 234 15.87 3.10 -24.07
N GLY A 235 16.94 2.33 -24.35
CA GLY A 235 18.12 2.84 -25.07
C GLY A 235 18.88 3.92 -24.31
N LEU A 236 18.68 4.04 -23.00
CA LEU A 236 19.33 5.01 -22.14
C LEU A 236 20.61 4.40 -21.53
N PRO A 237 21.76 5.11 -21.55
CA PRO A 237 22.97 4.64 -20.88
C PRO A 237 22.75 4.46 -19.37
N SER A 238 21.99 5.35 -18.78
CA SER A 238 21.49 5.30 -17.38
C SER A 238 20.33 6.28 -17.27
N ALA A 239 19.27 5.89 -16.53
CA ALA A 239 18.18 6.81 -16.21
C ALA A 239 18.61 7.87 -15.19
N TYR A 240 19.70 7.63 -14.46
CA TYR A 240 20.22 8.49 -13.40
C TYR A 240 21.72 8.68 -13.58
N ALA A 241 22.12 9.92 -13.90
CA ALA A 241 23.52 10.26 -14.21
C ALA A 241 24.51 9.95 -13.07
N ASP A 242 24.03 9.88 -11.84
CA ASP A 242 24.85 9.62 -10.65
C ASP A 242 25.07 8.12 -10.35
N PHE A 243 24.41 7.24 -11.11
CA PHE A 243 24.58 5.78 -11.01
C PHE A 243 25.38 5.28 -12.21
N ALA A 244 26.68 5.52 -12.19
CA ALA A 244 27.57 4.76 -13.05
C ALA A 244 27.70 3.34 -12.46
N PRO A 245 27.41 2.27 -13.21
CA PRO A 245 27.74 0.92 -12.77
C PRO A 245 29.24 0.85 -12.55
N ALA A 246 29.63 0.40 -11.36
CA ALA A 246 31.03 0.16 -11.02
C ALA A 246 31.60 -1.02 -11.82
#